data_2ee9951e71af264bd185bc2dd7491728
#
_entry.id   2ee9951e71af264bd185bc2dd7491728
#
_cell.length_a   1.000
_cell.length_b   1.000
_cell.length_c   1.000
_cell.angle_alpha   90.00
_cell.angle_beta   90.00
_cell.angle_gamma   90.00
#
_symmetry.space_group_name_H-M   'P 1'
#
loop_
_entity.id
_entity.type
_entity.pdbx_description
1 polymer ?
#
loop_
_entity_poly.entity_id
_entity_poly.type
_entity_poly.pdbx_seq_one_letter_code
_entity_poly.pdbx_strand_id
1 'polypeptide(L)'
;MADLKSPVADRAEHNAFFPSTYSLSQYVAKKTDFDGFKFNKPYTGGKHKILMVASDERYLEMKNGKLFSTGNHPVETMLPMLHIHHAGFEIEVATLSGNAVKFEMWAMPTEDEAVMGLYETYLPKFKSPRKLADMLAEVTAEDSPYLGVFIPGG
;
A
#
# COMPACT_ATOMS: atom_id res chain seq x y z
N MET A 1 -13.32 32.69 -3.73
CA MET A 1 -13.39 31.35 -3.11
C MET A 1 -12.54 30.42 -3.95
N ALA A 2 -11.67 29.63 -3.33
CA ALA A 2 -10.90 28.63 -4.08
C ALA A 2 -11.89 27.62 -4.70
N ASP A 3 -11.67 27.28 -5.97
CA ASP A 3 -12.46 26.26 -6.66
C ASP A 3 -12.16 24.88 -6.02
N LEU A 4 -13.12 24.32 -5.29
CA LEU A 4 -12.98 23.03 -4.61
C LEU A 4 -12.73 21.85 -5.58
N LYS A 5 -12.97 22.05 -6.87
CA LYS A 5 -12.76 21.04 -7.91
C LYS A 5 -11.38 21.13 -8.56
N SER A 6 -10.61 22.17 -8.28
CA SER A 6 -9.23 22.29 -8.77
C SER A 6 -8.28 21.41 -7.96
N PRO A 7 -7.31 20.73 -8.61
CA PRO A 7 -6.26 19.99 -7.93
C PRO A 7 -5.46 20.90 -6.98
N VAL A 8 -5.00 20.32 -5.87
CA VAL A 8 -4.22 21.04 -4.86
C VAL A 8 -2.73 20.84 -5.16
N ALA A 9 -1.95 21.93 -5.22
CA ALA A 9 -0.52 21.84 -5.48
C ALA A 9 0.21 21.05 -4.38
N ASP A 10 0.99 20.06 -4.79
CA ASP A 10 1.97 19.41 -3.92
C ASP A 10 3.26 20.25 -3.94
N ARG A 11 3.55 20.89 -2.80
CA ARG A 11 4.70 21.79 -2.69
C ARG A 11 6.05 21.08 -2.55
N ALA A 12 6.03 19.74 -2.42
CA ALA A 12 7.23 18.94 -2.30
C ALA A 12 7.94 18.73 -3.65
N GLU A 13 7.21 18.91 -4.78
CA GLU A 13 7.74 18.72 -6.12
C GLU A 13 7.16 19.76 -7.10
N HIS A 14 7.99 20.19 -8.07
CA HIS A 14 7.57 21.12 -9.11
C HIS A 14 6.48 20.50 -9.99
N ASN A 15 5.43 21.28 -10.27
CA ASN A 15 4.32 20.87 -11.16
C ASN A 15 3.58 19.61 -10.71
N ALA A 16 3.62 19.28 -9.40
CA ALA A 16 2.92 18.15 -8.80
C ALA A 16 1.63 18.58 -8.10
N PHE A 17 0.64 17.67 -8.10
CA PHE A 17 -0.69 17.97 -7.58
C PHE A 17 -1.30 16.76 -6.87
N PHE A 18 -1.96 17.03 -5.77
CA PHE A 18 -2.92 16.13 -5.10
C PHE A 18 -4.30 16.21 -5.78
N PRO A 19 -5.19 15.24 -5.53
CA PRO A 19 -6.59 15.36 -5.90
C PRO A 19 -7.23 16.62 -5.34
N SER A 20 -8.32 17.07 -5.95
CA SER A 20 -9.09 18.20 -5.45
C SER A 20 -9.79 17.86 -4.13
N THR A 21 -10.03 18.86 -3.31
CA THR A 21 -10.79 18.71 -2.05
C THR A 21 -12.17 18.09 -2.30
N TYR A 22 -12.80 18.44 -3.43
CA TYR A 22 -14.06 17.84 -3.85
C TYR A 22 -13.92 16.34 -4.10
N SER A 23 -12.91 15.91 -4.89
CA SER A 23 -12.66 14.47 -5.14
C SER A 23 -12.43 13.70 -3.86
N LEU A 24 -11.60 14.23 -2.96
CA LEU A 24 -11.34 13.60 -1.66
C LEU A 24 -12.62 13.42 -0.85
N SER A 25 -13.50 14.42 -0.84
CA SER A 25 -14.77 14.34 -0.10
C SER A 25 -15.77 13.33 -0.67
N GLN A 26 -15.63 12.95 -1.95
CA GLN A 26 -16.55 12.02 -2.61
C GLN A 26 -16.03 10.57 -2.62
N TYR A 27 -14.71 10.37 -2.69
CA TYR A 27 -14.12 9.08 -3.03
C TYR A 27 -13.18 8.52 -1.95
N VAL A 28 -12.89 9.29 -0.91
CA VAL A 28 -12.03 8.83 0.19
C VAL A 28 -12.85 8.61 1.45
N ALA A 29 -12.91 7.34 1.86
CA ALA A 29 -13.55 6.99 3.12
C ALA A 29 -12.56 7.10 4.28
N LYS A 30 -13.00 7.66 5.41
CA LYS A 30 -12.20 7.73 6.65
C LYS A 30 -12.16 6.41 7.40
N LYS A 31 -13.08 5.50 7.10
CA LYS A 31 -13.20 4.17 7.67
C LYS A 31 -13.62 3.18 6.59
N THR A 32 -13.13 1.95 6.67
CA THR A 32 -13.52 0.86 5.78
C THR A 32 -14.76 0.14 6.29
N ASP A 33 -15.27 -0.81 5.53
CA ASP A 33 -16.35 -1.72 5.90
C ASP A 33 -15.82 -3.05 6.49
N PHE A 34 -14.55 -3.10 6.89
CA PHE A 34 -13.98 -4.28 7.49
C PHE A 34 -14.72 -4.65 8.79
N ASP A 35 -15.28 -5.84 8.81
CA ASP A 35 -16.14 -6.35 9.90
C ASP A 35 -15.39 -7.10 11.02
N GLY A 36 -14.05 -7.12 10.94
CA GLY A 36 -13.20 -7.84 11.89
C GLY A 36 -13.08 -9.33 11.60
N PHE A 37 -13.41 -9.78 10.37
CA PHE A 37 -13.34 -11.19 9.97
C PHE A 37 -12.01 -11.84 10.34
N LYS A 38 -12.05 -13.03 10.90
CA LYS A 38 -10.90 -13.88 11.23
C LYS A 38 -11.14 -15.30 10.74
N PHE A 39 -10.08 -15.95 10.29
CA PHE A 39 -10.14 -17.35 9.89
C PHE A 39 -10.23 -18.27 11.10
N ASN A 40 -11.12 -19.27 11.06
CA ASN A 40 -11.28 -20.26 12.15
C ASN A 40 -10.05 -21.15 12.34
N LYS A 41 -9.28 -21.37 11.26
CA LYS A 41 -8.05 -22.19 11.25
C LYS A 41 -6.95 -21.45 10.48
N PRO A 42 -6.30 -20.45 11.09
CA PRO A 42 -5.21 -19.75 10.45
C PRO A 42 -4.01 -20.69 10.28
N TYR A 43 -3.17 -20.39 9.30
CA TYR A 43 -1.90 -21.07 9.11
C TYR A 43 -0.95 -20.80 10.29
N THR A 44 -0.36 -21.86 10.84
CA THR A 44 0.56 -21.76 12.00
C THR A 44 1.96 -22.33 11.71
N GLY A 45 2.22 -22.75 10.46
CA GLY A 45 3.45 -23.45 10.11
C GLY A 45 4.72 -22.58 10.04
N GLY A 46 4.57 -21.25 10.00
CA GLY A 46 5.69 -20.30 10.05
C GLY A 46 6.61 -20.26 8.82
N LYS A 47 6.53 -21.26 7.93
CA LYS A 47 7.40 -21.34 6.74
C LYS A 47 6.91 -20.47 5.59
N HIS A 48 5.62 -20.52 5.33
CA HIS A 48 5.05 -19.91 4.12
C HIS A 48 4.70 -18.43 4.32
N LYS A 49 5.00 -17.65 3.28
CA LYS A 49 4.83 -16.19 3.24
C LYS A 49 4.10 -15.76 1.98
N ILE A 50 3.62 -14.53 1.99
CA ILE A 50 3.15 -13.82 0.80
C ILE A 50 4.14 -12.69 0.51
N LEU A 51 4.57 -12.58 -0.73
CA LEU A 51 5.37 -11.45 -1.18
C LEU A 51 4.44 -10.32 -1.62
N MET A 52 4.54 -9.17 -0.96
CA MET A 52 3.92 -7.93 -1.44
C MET A 52 4.94 -7.13 -2.25
N VAL A 53 4.62 -6.83 -3.50
CA VAL A 53 5.41 -5.93 -4.35
C VAL A 53 4.67 -4.61 -4.45
N ALA A 54 5.21 -3.60 -3.76
CA ALA A 54 4.62 -2.26 -3.67
C ALA A 54 5.40 -1.25 -4.51
N SER A 55 4.75 -0.14 -4.85
CA SER A 55 5.40 0.99 -5.51
C SER A 55 6.21 1.82 -4.51
N ASP A 56 7.42 2.19 -4.89
CA ASP A 56 8.27 3.20 -4.26
C ASP A 56 8.32 4.52 -5.06
N GLU A 57 7.45 4.63 -6.09
CA GLU A 57 7.27 5.86 -6.85
C GLU A 57 6.17 6.73 -6.25
N ARG A 58 6.44 8.04 -6.17
CA ARG A 58 5.53 9.04 -5.61
C ARG A 58 4.71 9.75 -6.69
N TYR A 59 5.27 9.89 -7.87
CA TYR A 59 4.70 10.76 -8.90
C TYR A 59 4.41 10.01 -10.18
N LEU A 60 3.17 10.15 -10.66
CA LEU A 60 2.76 9.66 -11.96
C LEU A 60 2.71 10.83 -12.94
N GLU A 61 3.52 10.77 -14.01
CA GLU A 61 3.44 11.74 -15.07
C GLU A 61 2.15 11.58 -15.89
N MET A 62 1.38 12.66 -15.95
CA MET A 62 0.11 12.70 -16.68
C MET A 62 0.32 13.22 -18.11
N LYS A 63 -0.61 12.88 -19.00
CA LYS A 63 -0.56 13.31 -20.43
C LYS A 63 -0.42 14.81 -20.65
N ASN A 64 -0.81 15.63 -19.68
CA ASN A 64 -0.70 17.09 -19.74
C ASN A 64 0.66 17.62 -19.17
N GLY A 65 1.61 16.74 -18.89
CA GLY A 65 2.92 17.08 -18.36
C GLY A 65 2.93 17.45 -16.86
N LYS A 66 1.81 17.29 -16.16
CA LYS A 66 1.74 17.47 -14.71
C LYS A 66 2.04 16.15 -14.01
N LEU A 67 2.51 16.24 -12.77
CA LEU A 67 2.76 15.11 -11.90
C LEU A 67 1.56 14.93 -10.95
N PHE A 68 1.02 13.72 -10.91
CA PHE A 68 0.03 13.35 -9.90
C PHE A 68 0.76 12.78 -8.68
N SER A 69 0.54 13.39 -7.52
CA SER A 69 1.09 12.89 -6.25
C SER A 69 0.25 11.69 -5.80
N THR A 70 0.78 10.50 -5.99
CA THR A 70 0.13 9.20 -5.86
C THR A 70 0.96 8.22 -4.99
N GLY A 71 0.77 6.95 -5.13
CA GLY A 71 1.43 5.85 -4.45
C GLY A 71 0.50 4.66 -4.37
N ASN A 72 0.79 3.69 -3.50
CA ASN A 72 -0.13 2.59 -3.23
C ASN A 72 -1.36 3.12 -2.47
N HIS A 73 -2.56 2.74 -2.91
CA HIS A 73 -3.78 3.16 -2.21
C HIS A 73 -3.88 2.43 -0.86
N PRO A 74 -4.02 3.15 0.28
CA PRO A 74 -3.95 2.54 1.62
C PRO A 74 -4.98 1.44 1.84
N VAL A 75 -6.23 1.65 1.44
CA VAL A 75 -7.30 0.68 1.65
C VAL A 75 -7.07 -0.56 0.77
N GLU A 76 -6.73 -0.38 -0.52
CA GLU A 76 -6.45 -1.49 -1.44
C GLU A 76 -5.22 -2.29 -1.05
N THR A 77 -4.31 -1.69 -0.29
CA THR A 77 -3.15 -2.37 0.29
C THR A 77 -3.50 -3.07 1.60
N MET A 78 -4.07 -2.32 2.56
CA MET A 78 -4.20 -2.81 3.94
C MET A 78 -5.35 -3.80 4.13
N LEU A 79 -6.48 -3.69 3.42
CA LEU A 79 -7.57 -4.66 3.56
C LEU A 79 -7.15 -6.07 3.15
N PRO A 80 -6.56 -6.29 1.96
CA PRO A 80 -6.03 -7.62 1.62
C PRO A 80 -4.95 -8.08 2.60
N MET A 81 -4.08 -7.19 3.06
CA MET A 81 -3.06 -7.53 4.06
C MET A 81 -3.68 -7.97 5.39
N LEU A 82 -4.78 -7.34 5.86
CA LEU A 82 -5.51 -7.77 7.05
C LEU A 82 -6.00 -9.22 6.91
N HIS A 83 -6.61 -9.56 5.77
CA HIS A 83 -7.06 -10.92 5.51
C HIS A 83 -5.91 -11.92 5.44
N ILE A 84 -4.82 -11.59 4.76
CA ILE A 84 -3.61 -12.43 4.68
C ILE A 84 -3.00 -12.64 6.07
N HIS A 85 -2.89 -11.56 6.86
CA HIS A 85 -2.38 -11.59 8.23
C HIS A 85 -3.28 -12.45 9.14
N HIS A 86 -4.60 -12.26 9.08
CA HIS A 86 -5.55 -13.08 9.84
C HIS A 86 -5.62 -14.53 9.37
N ALA A 87 -5.23 -14.81 8.12
CA ALA A 87 -5.04 -16.19 7.64
C ALA A 87 -3.75 -16.84 8.17
N GLY A 88 -2.92 -16.08 8.91
CA GLY A 88 -1.71 -16.59 9.57
C GLY A 88 -0.45 -16.54 8.72
N PHE A 89 -0.47 -15.84 7.58
CA PHE A 89 0.71 -15.71 6.73
C PHE A 89 1.47 -14.42 7.06
N GLU A 90 2.79 -14.55 7.10
CA GLU A 90 3.69 -13.40 7.11
C GLU A 90 3.69 -12.74 5.71
N ILE A 91 3.73 -11.42 5.69
CA ILE A 91 3.88 -10.65 4.45
C ILE A 91 5.29 -10.08 4.42
N GLU A 92 6.04 -10.44 3.39
CA GLU A 92 7.31 -9.81 3.07
C GLU A 92 7.06 -8.67 2.08
N VAL A 93 7.69 -7.53 2.32
CA VAL A 93 7.47 -6.32 1.51
C VAL A 93 8.70 -6.06 0.64
N ALA A 94 8.47 -5.90 -0.65
CA ALA A 94 9.49 -5.50 -1.61
C ALA A 94 9.02 -4.31 -2.43
N THR A 95 9.99 -3.52 -2.89
CA THR A 95 9.79 -2.50 -3.92
C THR A 95 10.81 -2.72 -5.05
N LEU A 96 10.60 -2.08 -6.18
CA LEU A 96 11.48 -2.25 -7.33
C LEU A 96 12.93 -1.86 -7.00
N SER A 97 13.13 -0.73 -6.33
CA SER A 97 14.47 -0.22 -6.01
C SER A 97 14.95 -0.54 -4.59
N GLY A 98 14.07 -1.02 -3.69
CA GLY A 98 14.35 -1.18 -2.26
C GLY A 98 14.14 0.10 -1.45
N ASN A 99 13.64 1.17 -2.07
CA ASN A 99 13.25 2.39 -1.37
C ASN A 99 11.92 2.23 -0.65
N ALA A 100 11.67 3.09 0.34
CA ALA A 100 10.46 3.06 1.14
C ALA A 100 9.19 3.12 0.30
N VAL A 101 8.22 2.29 0.64
CA VAL A 101 6.89 2.25 0.02
C VAL A 101 6.25 3.64 0.08
N LYS A 102 5.66 4.07 -1.02
CA LYS A 102 4.88 5.32 -1.10
C LYS A 102 3.39 5.02 -1.02
N PHE A 103 2.71 5.73 -0.13
CA PHE A 103 1.26 5.64 0.02
C PHE A 103 0.57 6.94 -0.36
N GLU A 104 -0.63 6.83 -0.85
CA GLU A 104 -1.57 7.95 -1.00
C GLU A 104 -2.08 8.37 0.38
N MET A 105 -1.23 9.08 1.16
CA MET A 105 -1.54 9.46 2.54
C MET A 105 -2.83 10.28 2.66
N TRP A 106 -3.23 10.95 1.59
CA TRP A 106 -4.52 11.66 1.49
C TRP A 106 -5.74 10.71 1.44
N ALA A 107 -5.54 9.42 1.13
CA ALA A 107 -6.56 8.38 1.13
C ALA A 107 -6.50 7.46 2.38
N MET A 108 -5.64 7.77 3.37
CA MET A 108 -5.51 6.96 4.58
C MET A 108 -6.80 6.98 5.40
N PRO A 109 -7.41 5.82 5.71
CA PRO A 109 -8.63 5.74 6.51
C PRO A 109 -8.31 5.92 8.00
N THR A 110 -8.09 7.15 8.42
CA THR A 110 -7.56 7.52 9.74
C THR A 110 -8.48 7.20 10.92
N GLU A 111 -9.76 6.90 10.67
CA GLU A 111 -10.74 6.50 11.68
C GLU A 111 -10.92 4.96 11.75
N ASP A 112 -10.17 4.20 10.96
CA ASP A 112 -10.20 2.73 10.93
C ASP A 112 -9.07 2.15 11.78
N GLU A 113 -9.40 1.72 13.00
CA GLU A 113 -8.43 1.19 13.95
C GLU A 113 -7.71 -0.08 13.42
N ALA A 114 -8.41 -0.95 12.69
CA ALA A 114 -7.83 -2.18 12.18
C ALA A 114 -6.79 -1.89 11.10
N VAL A 115 -7.12 -1.01 10.15
CA VAL A 115 -6.21 -0.58 9.08
C VAL A 115 -5.03 0.18 9.65
N MET A 116 -5.26 1.13 10.57
CA MET A 116 -4.19 1.91 11.18
C MET A 116 -3.27 1.05 12.03
N GLY A 117 -3.81 0.11 12.80
CA GLY A 117 -3.00 -0.83 13.60
C GLY A 117 -2.14 -1.75 12.73
N LEU A 118 -2.67 -2.20 11.58
CA LEU A 118 -1.87 -2.97 10.62
C LEU A 118 -0.77 -2.11 9.98
N TYR A 119 -1.10 -0.88 9.58
CA TYR A 119 -0.13 0.07 9.04
C TYR A 119 1.05 0.28 9.99
N GLU A 120 0.78 0.52 11.27
CA GLU A 120 1.80 0.68 12.29
C GLU A 120 2.65 -0.59 12.48
N THR A 121 2.01 -1.76 12.47
CA THR A 121 2.70 -3.06 12.57
C THR A 121 3.69 -3.27 11.43
N TYR A 122 3.30 -2.91 10.20
CA TYR A 122 4.14 -3.08 9.02
C TYR A 122 5.01 -1.88 8.67
N LEU A 123 4.90 -0.77 9.41
CA LEU A 123 5.65 0.46 9.16
C LEU A 123 7.18 0.25 9.04
N PRO A 124 7.84 -0.59 9.85
CA PRO A 124 9.26 -0.88 9.67
C PRO A 124 9.57 -1.53 8.32
N LYS A 125 8.74 -2.47 7.85
CA LYS A 125 8.89 -3.11 6.53
C LYS A 125 8.59 -2.14 5.38
N PHE A 126 7.62 -1.23 5.55
CA PHE A 126 7.33 -0.20 4.56
C PHE A 126 8.45 0.84 4.42
N LYS A 127 9.15 1.14 5.52
CA LYS A 127 10.29 2.06 5.51
C LYS A 127 11.57 1.45 4.95
N SER A 128 11.74 0.15 5.10
CA SER A 128 12.94 -0.59 4.69
C SER A 128 12.54 -1.89 4.00
N PRO A 129 11.85 -1.82 2.84
CA PRO A 129 11.47 -3.02 2.09
C PRO A 129 12.71 -3.65 1.46
N ARG A 130 12.58 -4.90 1.05
CA ARG A 130 13.60 -5.57 0.25
C ARG A 130 13.57 -5.05 -1.20
N LYS A 131 14.72 -5.07 -1.86
CA LYS A 131 14.78 -4.81 -3.29
C LYS A 131 14.33 -6.06 -4.04
N LEU A 132 13.37 -5.91 -4.95
CA LEU A 132 12.75 -7.05 -5.64
C LEU A 132 13.77 -7.90 -6.40
N ALA A 133 14.74 -7.26 -7.08
CA ALA A 133 15.76 -7.98 -7.83
C ALA A 133 16.61 -8.93 -6.96
N ASP A 134 16.86 -8.54 -5.69
CA ASP A 134 17.66 -9.34 -4.76
C ASP A 134 16.89 -10.55 -4.20
N MET A 135 15.57 -10.59 -4.40
CA MET A 135 14.71 -11.67 -3.94
C MET A 135 14.44 -12.74 -5.00
N LEU A 136 14.75 -12.48 -6.27
CA LEU A 136 14.33 -13.35 -7.38
C LEU A 136 14.79 -14.79 -7.21
N ALA A 137 16.01 -15.02 -6.77
CA ALA A 137 16.53 -16.37 -6.54
C ALA A 137 15.75 -17.13 -5.45
N GLU A 138 15.39 -16.44 -4.36
CA GLU A 138 14.61 -17.01 -3.26
C GLU A 138 13.15 -17.27 -3.67
N VAL A 139 12.55 -16.34 -4.41
CA VAL A 139 11.15 -16.42 -4.86
C VAL A 139 10.95 -17.53 -5.89
N THR A 140 11.92 -17.75 -6.77
CA THR A 140 11.85 -18.75 -7.86
C THR A 140 12.44 -20.11 -7.52
N ALA A 141 12.98 -20.28 -6.31
CA ALA A 141 13.50 -21.57 -5.86
C ALA A 141 12.38 -22.63 -5.77
N GLU A 142 12.72 -23.90 -6.02
CA GLU A 142 11.77 -25.01 -5.93
C GLU A 142 11.18 -25.15 -4.53
N ASP A 143 11.96 -24.86 -3.49
CA ASP A 143 11.55 -24.87 -2.08
C ASP A 143 11.19 -23.47 -1.53
N SER A 144 10.85 -22.54 -2.42
CA SER A 144 10.48 -21.16 -2.07
C SER A 144 9.48 -21.10 -0.92
N PRO A 145 9.68 -20.21 0.07
CA PRO A 145 8.69 -19.99 1.12
C PRO A 145 7.48 -19.18 0.64
N TYR A 146 7.55 -18.56 -0.53
CA TYR A 146 6.48 -17.68 -1.03
C TYR A 146 5.39 -18.47 -1.76
N LEU A 147 4.16 -18.45 -1.23
CA LEU A 147 3.00 -19.11 -1.84
C LEU A 147 2.31 -18.26 -2.90
N GLY A 148 2.55 -16.97 -2.88
CA GLY A 148 1.91 -16.05 -3.81
C GLY A 148 2.51 -14.65 -3.76
N VAL A 149 2.11 -13.85 -4.75
CA VAL A 149 2.50 -12.45 -4.87
C VAL A 149 1.24 -11.60 -4.79
N PHE A 150 1.30 -10.55 -3.98
CA PHE A 150 0.27 -9.52 -3.88
C PHE A 150 0.83 -8.20 -4.40
N ILE A 151 0.14 -7.61 -5.37
CA ILE A 151 0.49 -6.30 -5.94
C ILE A 151 -0.69 -5.38 -5.65
N PRO A 152 -0.55 -4.41 -4.72
CA PRO A 152 -1.63 -3.48 -4.42
C PRO A 152 -1.90 -2.53 -5.59
N GLY A 153 -3.13 -2.01 -5.64
CA GLY A 153 -3.52 -0.93 -6.53
C GLY A 153 -3.12 0.46 -5.99
N GLY A 154 -3.36 1.49 -6.83
CA GLY A 154 -3.09 2.89 -6.52
C GLY A 154 -2.79 3.70 -7.76
#